data_cf6e64b6b67e425747fa14c7674d05e3
#
_entry.id   cf6e64b6b67e425747fa14c7674d05e3
#
_cell.length_a   1.000
_cell.length_b   1.000
_cell.length_c   1.000
_cell.angle_alpha   90.00
_cell.angle_beta   90.00
_cell.angle_gamma   90.00
#
_symmetry.space_group_name_H-M   'P 1'
#
loop_
_entity.id
_entity.type
_entity.pdbx_description
1 polymer ?
#
loop_
_entity_poly.entity_id
_entity_poly.type
_entity_poly.pdbx_seq_one_letter_code
_entity_poly.pdbx_strand_id
1 'polypeptide(L)'
;VPPWVLAGPVLIRLEALMNQMRRGYQECEETMVRPRGRILWHRYVSESLTRGRWEQLPCRFPDLRHDPLLLQHIRWATERVHADLIRVGRTDLVATSLAQLARRLLAALDRVMPVRPRGSDLARLAGGGLLNDVVCKGLEALAWIEEERGLGGGRELDGIAWSLSLSRLWEAYVEGVVRREAGLTGAEVRVARLGETTIPIAWSDPMHRSLGHLAPDTVVRRGRSVHIVDAKYKAHLAELDSVGWSRFAEETRSAHRADLHQVLAYASLYGAEDIATTLVYPLRYETWVALREQQRDRTTAELVHGGRRVVLELRGLPFGLR
;
A
#
# COMPACT_ATOMS: atom_id res chain seq x y z
N VAL A 1 -17.45 6.92 -1.04
CA VAL A 1 -16.27 6.34 -0.37
C VAL A 1 -15.88 7.26 0.77
N PRO A 2 -15.63 6.73 1.98
CA PRO A 2 -15.25 7.58 3.10
C PRO A 2 -13.99 8.41 2.79
N PRO A 3 -13.94 9.69 3.17
CA PRO A 3 -12.81 10.59 2.87
C PRO A 3 -11.46 10.06 3.38
N TRP A 4 -11.47 9.30 4.47
CA TRP A 4 -10.27 8.75 5.10
C TRP A 4 -9.62 7.61 4.30
N VAL A 5 -10.28 7.01 3.32
CA VAL A 5 -9.69 5.95 2.47
C VAL A 5 -8.45 6.46 1.75
N LEU A 6 -8.46 7.70 1.29
CA LEU A 6 -7.28 8.32 0.66
C LEU A 6 -6.23 8.77 1.69
N ALA A 7 -6.64 9.10 2.91
CA ALA A 7 -5.72 9.52 3.97
C ALA A 7 -4.69 8.43 4.32
N GLY A 8 -5.09 7.15 4.31
CA GLY A 8 -4.18 6.04 4.59
C GLY A 8 -2.99 5.95 3.64
N PRO A 9 -3.22 5.77 2.32
CA PRO A 9 -2.15 5.77 1.32
C PRO A 9 -1.28 7.03 1.35
N VAL A 10 -1.87 8.19 1.57
CA VAL A 10 -1.13 9.46 1.66
C VAL A 10 -0.19 9.45 2.85
N LEU A 11 -0.68 9.17 4.06
CA LEU A 11 0.14 9.17 5.28
C LEU A 11 1.27 8.15 5.21
N ILE A 12 1.02 6.94 4.67
CA ILE A 12 2.04 5.91 4.49
C ILE A 12 3.13 6.39 3.52
N ARG A 13 2.76 7.05 2.42
CA ARG A 13 3.72 7.60 1.46
C ARG A 13 4.53 8.75 2.03
N LEU A 14 3.91 9.64 2.83
CA LEU A 14 4.61 10.74 3.50
C LEU A 14 5.57 10.22 4.58
N GLU A 15 5.17 9.19 5.34
CA GLU A 15 6.05 8.53 6.32
C GLU A 15 7.26 7.88 5.61
N ALA A 16 7.03 7.13 4.54
CA ALA A 16 8.10 6.52 3.75
C ALA A 16 9.04 7.56 3.14
N LEU A 17 8.49 8.66 2.60
CA LEU A 17 9.27 9.78 2.08
C LEU A 17 10.15 10.41 3.18
N MET A 18 9.58 10.69 4.35
CA MET A 18 10.31 11.26 5.48
C MET A 18 11.44 10.35 5.96
N ASN A 19 11.21 9.04 6.02
CA ASN A 19 12.22 8.04 6.42
C ASN A 19 13.33 7.86 5.39
N GLN A 20 13.05 8.11 4.11
CA GLN A 20 14.06 8.03 3.04
C GLN A 20 14.76 9.36 2.75
N MET A 21 14.36 10.46 3.38
CA MET A 21 15.01 11.74 3.17
C MET A 21 16.48 11.66 3.56
N ARG A 22 17.33 11.63 2.53
CA ARG A 22 18.78 11.72 2.73
C ARG A 22 19.14 13.14 3.12
N ARG A 23 20.02 13.25 4.09
CA ARG A 23 20.66 14.53 4.37
C ARG A 23 21.54 14.91 3.17
N GLY A 24 21.30 16.08 2.63
CA GLY A 24 22.14 16.68 1.58
C GLY A 24 23.02 17.77 2.15
N TYR A 25 24.16 18.01 1.51
CA TYR A 25 24.99 19.18 1.85
C TYR A 25 24.29 20.44 1.34
N GLN A 26 23.97 21.34 2.26
CA GLN A 26 23.45 22.66 1.96
C GLN A 26 24.42 23.71 2.47
N GLU A 27 24.62 24.78 1.67
CA GLU A 27 25.37 25.92 2.15
C GLU A 27 24.57 26.66 3.24
N CYS A 28 25.13 26.71 4.44
CA CYS A 28 24.56 27.38 5.59
C CYS A 28 25.39 28.59 5.97
N GLU A 29 24.74 29.68 6.35
CA GLU A 29 25.38 30.85 6.92
C GLU A 29 24.96 30.99 8.39
N GLU A 30 25.90 30.85 9.29
CA GLU A 30 25.66 30.98 10.73
C GLU A 30 26.78 31.82 11.39
N THR A 31 26.39 32.58 12.41
CA THR A 31 27.38 33.30 13.24
C THR A 31 27.79 32.43 14.42
N MET A 32 29.05 32.11 14.52
CA MET A 32 29.59 31.17 15.52
C MET A 32 30.89 31.63 16.11
N VAL A 33 31.22 31.14 17.33
CA VAL A 33 32.45 31.49 18.05
C VAL A 33 33.66 30.72 17.49
N ARG A 34 33.44 29.50 17.01
CA ARG A 34 34.48 28.68 16.35
C ARG A 34 34.25 28.68 14.85
N PRO A 35 35.17 29.21 14.03
CA PRO A 35 34.96 29.32 12.61
C PRO A 35 34.86 27.95 11.97
N ARG A 36 33.87 27.79 11.04
CA ARG A 36 33.68 26.62 10.25
C ARG A 36 33.47 27.02 8.77
N GLY A 37 34.19 26.44 7.86
CA GLY A 37 34.13 26.78 6.43
C GLY A 37 34.73 28.17 6.15
N ARG A 38 34.07 28.97 5.33
CA ARG A 38 34.51 30.29 4.88
C ARG A 38 33.93 31.37 5.76
N ILE A 39 34.82 32.24 6.34
CA ILE A 39 34.37 33.42 7.07
C ILE A 39 33.90 34.50 6.10
N LEU A 40 32.75 35.09 6.38
CA LEU A 40 32.18 36.22 5.63
C LEU A 40 32.70 37.54 6.18
N TRP A 41 33.94 37.91 5.82
CA TRP A 41 34.64 39.05 6.36
C TRP A 41 33.87 40.37 6.27
N HIS A 42 33.15 40.62 5.17
CA HIS A 42 32.37 41.83 5.02
C HIS A 42 31.26 41.92 6.07
N ARG A 43 30.58 40.80 6.38
CA ARG A 43 29.57 40.75 7.43
C ARG A 43 30.18 40.80 8.83
N TYR A 44 31.34 40.18 9.01
CA TYR A 44 32.05 40.25 10.29
C TYR A 44 32.38 41.70 10.64
N VAL A 45 32.91 42.49 9.72
CA VAL A 45 33.24 43.91 9.95
C VAL A 45 31.96 44.71 10.25
N SER A 46 30.91 44.57 9.46
CA SER A 46 29.70 45.39 9.58
C SER A 46 28.75 44.95 10.71
N GLU A 47 28.69 43.67 11.06
CA GLU A 47 27.69 43.16 12.00
C GLU A 47 28.28 42.78 13.38
N SER A 48 29.52 42.31 13.43
CA SER A 48 30.14 41.80 14.66
C SER A 48 31.16 42.78 15.21
N LEU A 49 32.15 43.18 14.42
CA LEU A 49 33.24 44.03 14.86
C LEU A 49 32.79 45.43 15.32
N THR A 50 31.91 46.07 14.54
CA THR A 50 31.33 47.37 14.88
C THR A 50 30.47 47.37 16.14
N ARG A 51 30.01 46.21 16.56
CA ARG A 51 29.19 46.01 17.77
C ARG A 51 29.97 45.44 18.95
N GLY A 52 31.30 45.37 18.82
CA GLY A 52 32.16 44.81 19.86
C GLY A 52 32.01 43.30 20.11
N ARG A 53 31.42 42.56 19.16
CA ARG A 53 31.21 41.10 19.28
C ARG A 53 32.28 40.33 18.53
N TRP A 54 33.52 40.49 18.91
CA TRP A 54 34.69 40.04 18.15
C TRP A 54 34.77 38.52 17.99
N GLU A 55 34.22 37.78 18.90
CA GLU A 55 34.17 36.31 18.88
C GLU A 55 33.05 35.74 18.02
N GLN A 56 32.13 36.57 17.49
CA GLN A 56 31.00 36.15 16.64
C GLN A 56 31.40 36.29 15.19
N LEU A 57 31.78 35.16 14.59
CA LEU A 57 32.23 35.06 13.20
C LEU A 57 31.09 34.55 12.27
N PRO A 58 30.57 35.39 11.39
CA PRO A 58 29.65 34.90 10.32
C PRO A 58 30.42 33.99 9.37
N CYS A 59 30.01 32.73 9.32
CA CYS A 59 30.65 31.69 8.54
C CYS A 59 29.67 31.10 7.50
N ARG A 60 30.18 30.72 6.32
CA ARG A 60 29.49 29.96 5.32
C ARG A 60 30.16 28.60 5.19
N PHE A 61 29.39 27.53 5.36
CA PHE A 61 29.92 26.17 5.34
C PHE A 61 28.86 25.19 4.82
N PRO A 62 29.26 24.10 4.15
CA PRO A 62 28.34 23.02 3.82
C PRO A 62 27.94 22.27 5.10
N ASP A 63 26.64 22.15 5.33
CA ASP A 63 26.09 21.37 6.43
C ASP A 63 25.15 20.29 5.93
N LEU A 64 25.12 19.16 6.61
CA LEU A 64 24.34 17.99 6.21
C LEU A 64 22.92 18.14 6.78
N ARG A 65 22.01 18.70 5.99
CA ARG A 65 20.64 18.95 6.41
C ARG A 65 19.62 18.24 5.51
N HIS A 66 18.45 17.98 6.04
CA HIS A 66 17.29 17.61 5.25
C HIS A 66 16.81 18.83 4.46
N ASP A 67 16.17 18.61 3.29
CA ASP A 67 15.55 19.70 2.55
C ASP A 67 14.46 20.36 3.42
N PRO A 68 14.63 21.60 3.85
CA PRO A 68 13.68 22.25 4.74
C PRO A 68 12.33 22.47 4.07
N LEU A 69 12.32 22.74 2.76
CA LEU A 69 11.09 22.98 2.01
C LEU A 69 10.24 21.70 1.89
N LEU A 70 10.89 20.57 1.62
CA LEU A 70 10.18 19.29 1.57
C LEU A 70 9.57 18.92 2.93
N LEU A 71 10.29 19.14 4.04
CA LEU A 71 9.76 18.92 5.39
C LEU A 71 8.56 19.85 5.69
N GLN A 72 8.64 21.11 5.26
CA GLN A 72 7.53 22.08 5.41
C GLN A 72 6.28 21.64 4.66
N HIS A 73 6.45 21.11 3.43
CA HIS A 73 5.35 20.57 2.63
C HIS A 73 4.75 19.30 3.25
N ILE A 74 5.59 18.37 3.74
CA ILE A 74 5.13 17.17 4.43
C ILE A 74 4.33 17.54 5.68
N ARG A 75 4.81 18.51 6.47
CA ARG A 75 4.08 18.98 7.65
C ARG A 75 2.73 19.55 7.28
N TRP A 76 2.68 20.48 6.32
CA TRP A 76 1.43 21.08 5.87
C TRP A 76 0.41 20.03 5.42
N ALA A 77 0.84 19.07 4.59
CA ALA A 77 -0.02 18.02 4.09
C ALA A 77 -0.53 17.11 5.23
N THR A 78 0.33 16.77 6.18
CA THR A 78 -0.04 15.95 7.34
C THR A 78 -1.03 16.66 8.26
N GLU A 79 -0.86 17.99 8.49
CA GLU A 79 -1.82 18.79 9.27
C GLU A 79 -3.21 18.81 8.60
N ARG A 80 -3.25 18.97 7.27
CA ARG A 80 -4.51 18.96 6.50
C ARG A 80 -5.24 17.61 6.65
N VAL A 81 -4.53 16.50 6.38
CA VAL A 81 -5.08 15.16 6.52
C VAL A 81 -5.52 14.87 7.96
N HIS A 82 -4.75 15.27 8.96
CA HIS A 82 -5.10 15.10 10.36
C HIS A 82 -6.37 15.84 10.74
N ALA A 83 -6.53 17.10 10.29
CA ALA A 83 -7.72 17.89 10.53
C ALA A 83 -8.97 17.24 9.94
N ASP A 84 -8.88 16.67 8.74
CA ASP A 84 -9.98 15.98 8.07
C ASP A 84 -10.34 14.66 8.79
N LEU A 85 -9.35 13.89 9.24
CA LEU A 85 -9.55 12.67 10.02
C LEU A 85 -10.25 12.93 11.37
N ILE A 86 -9.91 14.02 12.05
CA ILE A 86 -10.56 14.39 13.32
C ILE A 86 -12.04 14.74 13.12
N ARG A 87 -12.40 15.39 11.99
CA ARG A 87 -13.80 15.72 11.71
C ARG A 87 -14.68 14.48 11.51
N VAL A 88 -14.12 13.43 10.89
CA VAL A 88 -14.84 12.18 10.60
C VAL A 88 -14.82 11.22 11.80
N GLY A 89 -13.84 11.30 12.65
CA GLY A 89 -13.21 10.18 13.30
C GLY A 89 -13.66 9.81 14.71
N ARG A 90 -14.75 10.31 15.30
CA ARG A 90 -15.12 9.79 16.64
C ARG A 90 -15.81 8.42 16.63
N THR A 91 -16.31 7.98 15.49
CA THR A 91 -17.09 6.74 15.35
C THR A 91 -16.37 5.67 14.52
N ASP A 92 -15.26 6.00 13.86
CA ASP A 92 -14.55 5.09 12.95
C ASP A 92 -13.16 4.73 13.48
N LEU A 93 -12.94 3.44 13.76
CA LEU A 93 -11.66 2.93 14.29
C LEU A 93 -10.48 3.13 13.33
N VAL A 94 -10.74 3.05 12.01
CA VAL A 94 -9.70 3.23 11.00
C VAL A 94 -9.30 4.70 10.93
N ALA A 95 -10.25 5.61 10.89
CA ALA A 95 -9.98 7.05 10.94
C ALA A 95 -9.22 7.45 12.21
N THR A 96 -9.56 6.85 13.36
CA THR A 96 -8.86 7.05 14.63
C THR A 96 -7.40 6.57 14.54
N SER A 97 -7.15 5.38 13.96
CA SER A 97 -5.81 4.83 13.80
C SER A 97 -4.96 5.68 12.85
N LEU A 98 -5.55 6.16 11.74
CA LEU A 98 -4.89 7.06 10.80
C LEU A 98 -4.60 8.43 11.44
N ALA A 99 -5.50 8.96 12.26
CA ALA A 99 -5.25 10.19 13.01
C ALA A 99 -4.09 10.04 14.01
N GLN A 100 -3.92 8.86 14.61
CA GLN A 100 -2.75 8.57 15.46
C GLN A 100 -1.45 8.52 14.64
N LEU A 101 -1.47 7.93 13.44
CA LEU A 101 -0.31 7.96 12.53
C LEU A 101 0.05 9.39 12.15
N ALA A 102 -0.92 10.19 11.71
CA ALA A 102 -0.72 11.61 11.39
C ALA A 102 -0.12 12.39 12.57
N ARG A 103 -0.60 12.13 13.78
CA ARG A 103 -0.09 12.77 15.01
C ARG A 103 1.36 12.41 15.29
N ARG A 104 1.78 11.16 15.06
CA ARG A 104 3.20 10.76 15.19
C ARG A 104 4.09 11.47 14.18
N LEU A 105 3.64 11.60 12.93
CA LEU A 105 4.38 12.35 11.90
C LEU A 105 4.51 13.84 12.27
N LEU A 106 3.43 14.46 12.76
CA LEU A 106 3.46 15.85 13.21
C LEU A 106 4.39 16.06 14.41
N ALA A 107 4.43 15.13 15.35
CA ALA A 107 5.36 15.19 16.47
C ALA A 107 6.84 15.13 16.03
N ALA A 108 7.15 14.37 14.98
CA ALA A 108 8.50 14.34 14.40
C ALA A 108 8.87 15.64 13.65
N LEU A 109 7.87 16.43 13.29
CA LEU A 109 8.01 17.69 12.55
C LEU A 109 7.68 18.94 13.41
N ASP A 110 7.71 18.85 14.73
CA ASP A 110 7.25 19.87 15.66
C ASP A 110 7.90 21.27 15.44
N ARG A 111 9.17 21.29 15.02
CA ARG A 111 9.96 22.51 14.77
C ARG A 111 9.91 23.01 13.33
N VAL A 112 9.22 22.32 12.44
CA VAL A 112 9.14 22.67 11.02
C VAL A 112 7.90 23.53 10.78
N MET A 113 8.05 24.73 10.21
CA MET A 113 6.89 25.57 9.85
C MET A 113 6.15 24.98 8.64
N PRO A 114 4.81 24.82 8.68
CA PRO A 114 4.07 24.29 7.54
C PRO A 114 4.01 25.31 6.38
N VAL A 115 4.28 24.86 5.17
CA VAL A 115 4.16 25.66 3.95
C VAL A 115 3.40 24.85 2.91
N ARG A 116 2.33 25.45 2.33
CA ARG A 116 1.58 24.83 1.24
C ARG A 116 2.52 24.62 0.03
N PRO A 117 2.62 23.41 -0.52
CA PRO A 117 3.38 23.17 -1.74
C PRO A 117 2.73 23.95 -2.91
N ARG A 118 3.56 24.33 -3.88
CA ARG A 118 3.12 24.82 -5.20
C ARG A 118 3.56 23.80 -6.24
N GLY A 119 2.83 23.70 -7.34
CA GLY A 119 3.20 22.79 -8.43
C GLY A 119 4.64 23.01 -8.93
N SER A 120 5.14 24.26 -8.94
CA SER A 120 6.54 24.60 -9.27
C SER A 120 7.54 24.04 -8.25
N ASP A 121 7.19 23.99 -6.96
CA ASP A 121 8.06 23.46 -5.91
C ASP A 121 8.17 21.94 -6.03
N LEU A 122 7.04 21.28 -6.26
CA LEU A 122 6.98 19.83 -6.49
C LEU A 122 7.74 19.42 -7.76
N ALA A 123 7.59 20.19 -8.86
CA ALA A 123 8.33 19.96 -10.09
C ALA A 123 9.85 20.13 -9.89
N ARG A 124 10.29 21.12 -9.14
CA ARG A 124 11.70 21.33 -8.79
C ARG A 124 12.25 20.17 -7.95
N LEU A 125 11.51 19.73 -6.95
CA LEU A 125 11.89 18.58 -6.12
C LEU A 125 11.95 17.28 -6.96
N ALA A 126 11.07 17.13 -7.93
CA ALA A 126 11.10 16.02 -8.89
C ALA A 126 12.25 16.12 -9.90
N GLY A 127 12.75 17.31 -10.24
CA GLY A 127 13.88 17.51 -11.19
C GLY A 127 15.27 17.40 -10.56
N GLY A 128 15.41 17.35 -9.24
CA GLY A 128 16.66 17.60 -8.53
C GLY A 128 17.57 16.39 -8.25
N GLY A 129 17.38 15.21 -8.85
CA GLY A 129 18.29 14.08 -8.60
C GLY A 129 17.74 12.70 -8.91
N LEU A 130 18.42 11.65 -8.45
CA LEU A 130 18.00 10.25 -8.58
C LEU A 130 16.70 10.00 -7.79
N LEU A 131 15.59 10.13 -8.49
CA LEU A 131 14.26 9.82 -7.95
C LEU A 131 14.10 8.31 -7.85
N ASN A 132 13.95 7.81 -6.65
CA ASN A 132 13.48 6.46 -6.44
C ASN A 132 11.93 6.44 -6.36
N ASP A 133 11.36 5.26 -6.46
CA ASP A 133 9.91 5.03 -6.43
C ASP A 133 9.22 5.63 -5.18
N VAL A 134 9.89 5.62 -4.02
CA VAL A 134 9.34 6.18 -2.77
C VAL A 134 9.26 7.70 -2.82
N VAL A 135 10.28 8.36 -3.36
CA VAL A 135 10.27 9.82 -3.53
C VAL A 135 9.19 10.23 -4.52
N CYS A 136 9.09 9.55 -5.67
CA CYS A 136 8.02 9.81 -6.65
C CYS A 136 6.63 9.69 -6.04
N LYS A 137 6.36 8.59 -5.33
CA LYS A 137 5.07 8.35 -4.65
C LYS A 137 4.78 9.36 -3.53
N GLY A 138 5.81 9.80 -2.82
CA GLY A 138 5.68 10.83 -1.79
C GLY A 138 5.34 12.20 -2.36
N LEU A 139 6.01 12.62 -3.45
CA LEU A 139 5.71 13.87 -4.16
C LEU A 139 4.31 13.83 -4.80
N GLU A 140 3.91 12.68 -5.36
CA GLU A 140 2.54 12.47 -5.86
C GLU A 140 1.50 12.63 -4.74
N ALA A 141 1.77 12.10 -3.54
CA ALA A 141 0.87 12.26 -2.39
C ALA A 141 0.75 13.74 -1.95
N LEU A 142 1.84 14.52 -2.00
CA LEU A 142 1.80 15.96 -1.76
C LEU A 142 0.97 16.70 -2.80
N ALA A 143 1.10 16.34 -4.08
CA ALA A 143 0.32 16.91 -5.18
C ALA A 143 -1.18 16.62 -5.01
N TRP A 144 -1.55 15.40 -4.59
CA TRP A 144 -2.96 15.06 -4.34
C TRP A 144 -3.61 15.94 -3.28
N ILE A 145 -2.87 16.29 -2.22
CA ILE A 145 -3.39 17.15 -1.15
C ILE A 145 -3.40 18.61 -1.58
N GLU A 146 -2.39 19.05 -2.31
CA GLU A 146 -2.28 20.42 -2.81
C GLU A 146 -3.42 20.76 -3.76
N GLU A 147 -3.74 19.86 -4.68
CA GLU A 147 -4.82 19.98 -5.64
C GLU A 147 -6.20 19.67 -5.04
N GLU A 148 -6.29 19.41 -3.72
CA GLU A 148 -7.52 19.04 -3.02
C GLU A 148 -8.25 17.84 -3.64
N ARG A 149 -7.52 16.96 -4.32
CA ARG A 149 -8.04 15.78 -4.99
C ARG A 149 -8.66 14.80 -3.99
N GLY A 150 -9.95 14.98 -3.70
CA GLY A 150 -10.78 13.99 -3.02
C GLY A 150 -10.63 13.86 -1.49
N LEU A 151 -9.89 14.73 -0.80
CA LEU A 151 -9.72 14.68 0.65
C LEU A 151 -10.69 15.58 1.43
N GLY A 152 -11.26 16.57 0.83
CA GLY A 152 -12.22 17.45 1.46
C GLY A 152 -13.36 17.72 0.50
N GLY A 153 -14.59 17.62 0.95
CA GLY A 153 -15.76 18.02 0.18
C GLY A 153 -15.70 19.48 -0.28
N GLY A 154 -14.75 19.75 -1.17
CA GLY A 154 -14.65 21.02 -1.90
C GLY A 154 -15.93 21.25 -2.68
N ARG A 155 -16.39 22.48 -2.74
CA ARG A 155 -17.63 22.90 -3.40
C ARG A 155 -17.60 22.77 -4.92
N GLU A 156 -16.49 22.35 -5.52
CA GLU A 156 -16.35 22.16 -6.95
C GLU A 156 -16.46 20.68 -7.31
N LEU A 157 -17.38 20.40 -8.24
CA LEU A 157 -17.74 19.07 -8.74
C LEU A 157 -16.64 18.40 -9.58
N ASP A 158 -15.48 19.02 -9.73
CA ASP A 158 -14.31 18.53 -10.46
C ASP A 158 -13.44 17.55 -9.66
N GLY A 159 -14.07 16.82 -8.73
CA GLY A 159 -13.42 15.69 -8.08
C GLY A 159 -12.98 14.66 -9.12
N ILE A 160 -11.70 14.29 -9.14
CA ILE A 160 -11.23 13.19 -9.97
C ILE A 160 -12.08 11.97 -9.63
N ALA A 161 -12.87 11.52 -10.60
CA ALA A 161 -13.57 10.25 -10.52
C ALA A 161 -12.48 9.16 -10.47
N TRP A 162 -12.22 8.61 -9.30
CA TRP A 162 -11.37 7.44 -9.17
C TRP A 162 -12.24 6.22 -9.01
N SER A 163 -11.88 5.15 -9.69
CA SER A 163 -12.52 3.85 -9.55
C SER A 163 -11.62 2.94 -8.73
N LEU A 164 -12.15 2.44 -7.62
CA LEU A 164 -11.49 1.38 -6.85
C LEU A 164 -12.02 0.04 -7.36
N SER A 165 -11.16 -0.74 -8.00
CA SER A 165 -11.50 -2.13 -8.33
C SER A 165 -11.56 -2.93 -7.02
N LEU A 166 -12.77 -3.28 -6.59
CA LEU A 166 -12.99 -4.08 -5.40
C LEU A 166 -12.36 -5.48 -5.51
N SER A 167 -12.27 -6.05 -6.74
CA SER A 167 -11.55 -7.29 -6.97
C SER A 167 -10.06 -7.15 -6.66
N ARG A 168 -9.39 -6.10 -7.16
CA ARG A 168 -7.97 -5.84 -6.85
C ARG A 168 -7.72 -5.55 -5.37
N LEU A 169 -8.65 -4.83 -4.73
CA LEU A 169 -8.56 -4.60 -3.29
C LEU A 169 -8.69 -5.90 -2.51
N TRP A 170 -9.60 -6.78 -2.95
CA TRP A 170 -9.79 -8.10 -2.37
C TRP A 170 -8.54 -8.98 -2.53
N GLU A 171 -7.98 -9.05 -3.73
CA GLU A 171 -6.73 -9.77 -4.00
C GLU A 171 -5.59 -9.28 -3.09
N ALA A 172 -5.42 -7.95 -2.96
CA ALA A 172 -4.40 -7.37 -2.08
C ALA A 172 -4.65 -7.67 -0.59
N TYR A 173 -5.91 -7.71 -0.16
CA TYR A 173 -6.28 -8.09 1.21
C TYR A 173 -5.95 -9.56 1.49
N VAL A 174 -6.35 -10.46 0.59
CA VAL A 174 -6.04 -11.89 0.70
C VAL A 174 -4.53 -12.12 0.70
N GLU A 175 -3.78 -11.48 -0.20
CA GLU A 175 -2.31 -11.51 -0.21
C GLU A 175 -1.74 -11.11 1.17
N GLY A 176 -2.23 -10.02 1.75
CA GLY A 176 -1.80 -9.55 3.07
C GLY A 176 -2.05 -10.56 4.19
N VAL A 177 -3.19 -11.25 4.16
CA VAL A 177 -3.53 -12.32 5.10
C VAL A 177 -2.58 -13.51 4.92
N VAL A 178 -2.39 -13.97 3.68
CA VAL A 178 -1.50 -15.10 3.35
C VAL A 178 -0.06 -14.81 3.74
N ARG A 179 0.47 -13.62 3.44
CA ARG A 179 1.83 -13.23 3.84
C ARG A 179 2.02 -13.24 5.35
N ARG A 180 1.02 -12.81 6.11
CA ARG A 180 1.07 -12.84 7.58
C ARG A 180 1.10 -14.27 8.10
N GLU A 181 0.22 -15.14 7.60
CA GLU A 181 0.18 -16.56 7.97
C GLU A 181 1.49 -17.28 7.58
N ALA A 182 2.00 -17.03 6.37
CA ALA A 182 3.26 -17.61 5.90
C ALA A 182 4.47 -17.12 6.70
N GLY A 183 4.50 -15.85 7.11
CA GLY A 183 5.56 -15.28 7.94
C GLY A 183 5.72 -15.98 9.29
N LEU A 184 4.61 -16.48 9.87
CA LEU A 184 4.63 -17.26 11.11
C LEU A 184 5.26 -18.66 10.93
N THR A 185 5.29 -19.17 9.71
CA THR A 185 5.76 -20.54 9.40
C THR A 185 7.09 -20.55 8.63
N GLY A 186 7.63 -19.40 8.29
CA GLY A 186 8.84 -19.26 7.46
C GLY A 186 8.66 -19.74 6.02
N ALA A 187 7.43 -19.75 5.49
CA ALA A 187 7.15 -20.16 4.12
C ALA A 187 7.44 -19.02 3.13
N GLU A 188 7.90 -19.37 1.92
CA GLU A 188 8.09 -18.44 0.81
C GLU A 188 6.74 -18.09 0.17
N VAL A 189 6.48 -16.81 -0.07
CA VAL A 189 5.26 -16.33 -0.74
C VAL A 189 5.61 -15.63 -2.03
N ARG A 190 5.03 -16.09 -3.15
CA ARG A 190 5.13 -15.49 -4.49
C ARG A 190 3.78 -14.96 -4.93
N VAL A 191 3.74 -13.83 -5.64
CA VAL A 191 2.49 -13.15 -6.01
C VAL A 191 2.44 -12.73 -7.47
N ALA A 192 1.26 -12.80 -8.07
CA ALA A 192 1.04 -12.48 -9.48
C ALA A 192 1.33 -11.01 -9.81
N ARG A 193 0.95 -10.08 -8.94
CA ARG A 193 1.16 -8.65 -9.18
C ARG A 193 2.63 -8.23 -9.30
N LEU A 194 3.57 -9.05 -8.80
CA LEU A 194 5.01 -8.87 -8.97
C LEU A 194 5.57 -9.72 -10.13
N GLY A 195 4.74 -10.45 -10.85
CA GLY A 195 5.14 -11.35 -11.93
C GLY A 195 5.79 -12.66 -11.46
N GLU A 196 5.82 -12.93 -10.15
CA GLU A 196 6.56 -14.05 -9.55
C GLU A 196 5.88 -15.42 -9.76
N THR A 197 4.58 -15.42 -10.06
CA THR A 197 3.77 -16.64 -10.31
C THR A 197 3.45 -16.84 -11.78
N THR A 198 3.96 -15.98 -12.66
CA THR A 198 3.68 -16.01 -14.09
C THR A 198 4.31 -17.23 -14.76
N ILE A 199 3.48 -18.05 -15.40
CA ILE A 199 3.89 -19.24 -16.15
C ILE A 199 3.55 -18.98 -17.62
N PRO A 200 4.54 -18.79 -18.51
CA PRO A 200 4.28 -18.47 -19.91
C PRO A 200 3.68 -19.67 -20.67
N ILE A 201 2.77 -19.37 -21.59
CA ILE A 201 2.23 -20.35 -22.54
C ILE A 201 2.87 -20.08 -23.90
N ALA A 202 3.60 -21.08 -24.41
CA ALA A 202 4.20 -21.02 -25.74
C ALA A 202 3.20 -21.55 -26.80
N TRP A 203 2.76 -20.67 -27.68
CA TRP A 203 1.91 -21.02 -28.82
C TRP A 203 2.76 -21.31 -30.04
N SER A 204 2.48 -22.38 -30.75
CA SER A 204 3.18 -22.72 -32.00
C SER A 204 2.88 -21.71 -33.10
N ASP A 205 1.67 -21.15 -33.12
CA ASP A 205 1.26 -20.11 -34.06
C ASP A 205 0.92 -18.80 -33.30
N PRO A 206 1.71 -17.72 -33.48
CA PRO A 206 1.46 -16.43 -32.85
C PRO A 206 0.14 -15.78 -33.25
N MET A 207 -0.37 -16.07 -34.46
CA MET A 207 -1.64 -15.49 -34.98
C MET A 207 -2.89 -16.07 -34.26
N HIS A 208 -2.78 -17.26 -33.69
CA HIS A 208 -3.87 -17.91 -32.95
C HIS A 208 -3.67 -17.84 -31.42
N ARG A 209 -2.83 -16.93 -30.96
CA ARG A 209 -2.57 -16.73 -29.52
C ARG A 209 -3.83 -16.25 -28.79
N SER A 210 -4.33 -17.04 -27.84
CA SER A 210 -5.48 -16.68 -26.99
C SER A 210 -5.06 -16.21 -25.60
N LEU A 211 -4.27 -16.99 -24.88
CA LEU A 211 -3.79 -16.71 -23.53
C LEU A 211 -2.25 -16.72 -23.51
N GLY A 212 -1.63 -15.69 -22.98
CA GLY A 212 -0.17 -15.55 -22.97
C GLY A 212 0.53 -16.25 -21.82
N HIS A 213 -0.15 -16.37 -20.70
CA HIS A 213 0.40 -16.96 -19.48
C HIS A 213 -0.71 -17.37 -18.52
N LEU A 214 -0.36 -18.22 -17.58
CA LEU A 214 -1.14 -18.52 -16.39
C LEU A 214 -0.45 -17.82 -15.20
N ALA A 215 -1.22 -17.27 -14.27
CA ALA A 215 -0.68 -16.58 -13.10
C ALA A 215 -1.63 -16.77 -11.90
N PRO A 216 -1.37 -17.75 -11.02
CA PRO A 216 -2.05 -17.85 -9.74
C PRO A 216 -1.82 -16.59 -8.91
N ASP A 217 -2.85 -16.08 -8.22
CA ASP A 217 -2.77 -14.83 -7.44
C ASP A 217 -1.65 -14.90 -6.39
N THR A 218 -1.62 -15.98 -5.62
CA THR A 218 -0.61 -16.19 -4.58
C THR A 218 -0.21 -17.66 -4.50
N VAL A 219 1.09 -17.93 -4.39
CA VAL A 219 1.65 -19.27 -4.22
C VAL A 219 2.55 -19.27 -2.99
N VAL A 220 2.25 -20.15 -2.05
CA VAL A 220 3.03 -20.36 -0.82
C VAL A 220 3.82 -21.66 -0.96
N ARG A 221 5.12 -21.62 -0.73
CA ARG A 221 6.01 -22.80 -0.76
C ARG A 221 6.60 -23.05 0.59
N ARG A 222 6.53 -24.30 1.03
CA ARG A 222 7.17 -24.77 2.27
C ARG A 222 7.77 -26.15 2.03
N GLY A 223 9.07 -26.21 1.87
CA GLY A 223 9.75 -27.47 1.54
C GLY A 223 9.22 -28.06 0.24
N ARG A 224 8.61 -29.26 0.31
CA ARG A 224 8.04 -29.99 -0.85
C ARG A 224 6.52 -29.74 -1.05
N SER A 225 5.92 -28.92 -0.23
CA SER A 225 4.49 -28.59 -0.28
C SER A 225 4.28 -27.27 -0.99
N VAL A 226 3.23 -27.18 -1.80
CA VAL A 226 2.78 -25.96 -2.51
C VAL A 226 1.32 -25.70 -2.16
N HIS A 227 1.03 -24.48 -1.76
CA HIS A 227 -0.31 -24.02 -1.52
C HIS A 227 -0.62 -22.84 -2.46
N ILE A 228 -1.61 -23.01 -3.33
CA ILE A 228 -2.07 -22.02 -4.30
C ILE A 228 -3.31 -21.35 -3.71
N VAL A 229 -3.31 -20.04 -3.61
CA VAL A 229 -4.43 -19.25 -3.12
C VAL A 229 -4.89 -18.32 -4.22
N ASP A 230 -6.17 -18.39 -4.56
CA ASP A 230 -6.79 -17.61 -5.60
C ASP A 230 -8.01 -16.85 -5.04
N ALA A 231 -7.97 -15.52 -5.12
CA ALA A 231 -8.93 -14.62 -4.51
C ALA A 231 -10.09 -14.32 -5.46
N LYS A 232 -11.29 -14.71 -5.11
CA LYS A 232 -12.49 -14.50 -5.93
C LYS A 232 -13.43 -13.48 -5.28
N TYR A 233 -13.54 -12.30 -5.86
CA TYR A 233 -14.48 -11.27 -5.39
C TYR A 233 -15.90 -11.57 -5.88
N LYS A 234 -16.51 -12.61 -5.32
CA LYS A 234 -17.86 -13.12 -5.66
C LYS A 234 -18.57 -13.58 -4.38
N ALA A 235 -19.91 -13.54 -4.39
CA ALA A 235 -20.71 -13.95 -3.23
C ALA A 235 -20.94 -15.48 -3.13
N HIS A 236 -20.24 -16.29 -3.93
CA HIS A 236 -20.52 -17.70 -4.11
C HIS A 236 -20.56 -18.51 -2.81
N LEU A 237 -19.66 -18.24 -1.87
CA LEU A 237 -19.65 -19.00 -0.61
C LEU A 237 -20.86 -18.67 0.28
N ALA A 238 -21.26 -17.40 0.36
CA ALA A 238 -22.46 -16.99 1.11
C ALA A 238 -23.73 -17.58 0.47
N GLU A 239 -23.81 -17.61 -0.85
CA GLU A 239 -24.92 -18.21 -1.58
C GLU A 239 -24.95 -19.72 -1.41
N LEU A 240 -23.80 -20.41 -1.48
CA LEU A 240 -23.66 -21.84 -1.27
C LEU A 240 -24.17 -22.24 0.11
N ASP A 241 -23.84 -21.45 1.13
CA ASP A 241 -24.27 -21.69 2.51
C ASP A 241 -25.79 -21.49 2.67
N SER A 242 -26.33 -20.44 2.05
CA SER A 242 -27.76 -20.06 2.24
C SER A 242 -28.72 -20.94 1.46
N VAL A 243 -28.41 -21.31 0.22
CA VAL A 243 -29.37 -22.02 -0.67
C VAL A 243 -28.94 -23.42 -1.06
N GLY A 244 -27.68 -23.77 -0.89
CA GLY A 244 -27.06 -25.02 -1.30
C GLY A 244 -26.83 -25.13 -2.82
N TRP A 245 -25.92 -26.04 -3.22
CA TRP A 245 -25.47 -26.20 -4.61
C TRP A 245 -26.59 -26.43 -5.61
N SER A 246 -27.58 -27.26 -5.26
CA SER A 246 -28.65 -27.64 -6.14
C SER A 246 -29.60 -26.50 -6.52
N ARG A 247 -29.66 -25.46 -5.73
CA ARG A 247 -30.55 -24.30 -5.94
C ARG A 247 -29.83 -23.09 -6.53
N PHE A 248 -28.55 -23.21 -6.85
CA PHE A 248 -27.84 -22.13 -7.55
C PHE A 248 -28.45 -21.91 -8.94
N ALA A 249 -28.48 -20.63 -9.34
CA ALA A 249 -28.73 -20.29 -10.75
C ALA A 249 -27.63 -20.91 -11.64
N GLU A 250 -27.96 -21.29 -12.88
CA GLU A 250 -27.00 -21.97 -13.75
C GLU A 250 -25.76 -21.14 -14.05
N GLU A 251 -25.91 -19.80 -14.14
CA GLU A 251 -24.80 -18.84 -14.31
C GLU A 251 -23.83 -18.91 -13.14
N THR A 252 -24.35 -18.92 -11.91
CA THR A 252 -23.53 -19.00 -10.68
C THR A 252 -22.83 -20.36 -10.60
N ARG A 253 -23.52 -21.45 -10.95
CA ARG A 253 -22.91 -22.79 -11.02
C ARG A 253 -21.79 -22.86 -12.04
N SER A 254 -22.04 -22.33 -13.25
CA SER A 254 -21.05 -22.29 -14.32
C SER A 254 -19.81 -21.46 -13.92
N ALA A 255 -20.02 -20.27 -13.33
CA ALA A 255 -18.94 -19.41 -12.86
C ALA A 255 -18.13 -20.06 -11.74
N HIS A 256 -18.78 -20.70 -10.77
CA HIS A 256 -18.08 -21.41 -9.69
C HIS A 256 -17.30 -22.62 -10.21
N ARG A 257 -17.87 -23.36 -11.18
CA ARG A 257 -17.19 -24.47 -11.84
C ARG A 257 -15.94 -24.00 -12.58
N ALA A 258 -16.00 -22.86 -13.26
CA ALA A 258 -14.85 -22.26 -13.92
C ALA A 258 -13.74 -21.87 -12.92
N ASP A 259 -14.11 -21.33 -11.75
CA ASP A 259 -13.16 -21.00 -10.68
C ASP A 259 -12.45 -22.27 -10.16
N LEU A 260 -13.20 -23.37 -9.97
CA LEU A 260 -12.64 -24.67 -9.58
C LEU A 260 -11.66 -25.22 -10.63
N HIS A 261 -12.07 -25.20 -11.91
CA HIS A 261 -11.21 -25.66 -13.01
C HIS A 261 -9.91 -24.84 -13.09
N GLN A 262 -10.00 -23.54 -12.85
CA GLN A 262 -8.83 -22.64 -12.87
C GLN A 262 -7.80 -23.03 -11.80
N VAL A 263 -8.22 -23.21 -10.54
CA VAL A 263 -7.25 -23.55 -9.46
C VAL A 263 -6.73 -24.97 -9.60
N LEU A 264 -7.50 -25.90 -10.14
CA LEU A 264 -7.05 -27.27 -10.43
C LEU A 264 -6.06 -27.28 -11.60
N ALA A 265 -6.29 -26.45 -12.64
CA ALA A 265 -5.29 -26.22 -13.69
C ALA A 265 -3.99 -25.68 -13.12
N TYR A 266 -4.06 -24.71 -12.21
CA TYR A 266 -2.86 -24.20 -11.52
C TYR A 266 -2.15 -25.31 -10.72
N ALA A 267 -2.88 -26.14 -9.99
CA ALA A 267 -2.32 -27.26 -9.25
C ALA A 267 -1.50 -28.20 -10.14
N SER A 268 -1.94 -28.43 -11.37
CA SER A 268 -1.24 -29.32 -12.31
C SER A 268 0.13 -28.80 -12.78
N LEU A 269 0.39 -27.48 -12.62
CA LEU A 269 1.63 -26.82 -13.07
C LEU A 269 2.80 -27.00 -12.06
N TYR A 270 2.51 -27.43 -10.86
CA TYR A 270 3.51 -27.57 -9.80
C TYR A 270 3.88 -29.05 -9.56
N GLY A 271 5.19 -29.34 -9.58
CA GLY A 271 5.74 -30.69 -9.36
C GLY A 271 5.87 -31.03 -7.86
N ALA A 272 5.00 -30.54 -6.98
CA ALA A 272 5.09 -30.77 -5.54
C ALA A 272 4.49 -32.14 -5.14
N GLU A 273 4.90 -32.67 -3.99
CA GLU A 273 4.31 -33.91 -3.44
C GLU A 273 2.94 -33.64 -2.83
N ASP A 274 2.84 -32.57 -2.05
CA ASP A 274 1.60 -32.13 -1.44
C ASP A 274 1.15 -30.81 -2.08
N ILE A 275 -0.03 -30.82 -2.66
CA ILE A 275 -0.62 -29.64 -3.29
C ILE A 275 -1.93 -29.32 -2.59
N ALA A 276 -2.03 -28.09 -2.11
CA ALA A 276 -3.29 -27.52 -1.65
C ALA A 276 -3.69 -26.32 -2.54
N THR A 277 -4.97 -26.17 -2.78
CA THR A 277 -5.55 -25.05 -3.50
C THR A 277 -6.66 -24.43 -2.68
N THR A 278 -6.69 -23.12 -2.53
CA THR A 278 -7.77 -22.43 -1.81
C THR A 278 -8.39 -21.35 -2.69
N LEU A 279 -9.70 -21.44 -2.86
CA LEU A 279 -10.53 -20.34 -3.36
C LEU A 279 -11.01 -19.51 -2.18
N VAL A 280 -10.67 -18.21 -2.17
CA VAL A 280 -11.03 -17.31 -1.08
C VAL A 280 -12.11 -16.33 -1.51
N TYR A 281 -13.22 -16.33 -0.76
CA TYR A 281 -14.40 -15.52 -1.04
C TYR A 281 -14.64 -14.47 0.05
N PRO A 282 -15.10 -13.24 -0.31
CA PRO A 282 -15.47 -12.22 0.67
C PRO A 282 -16.79 -12.58 1.35
N LEU A 283 -16.84 -12.40 2.64
CA LEU A 283 -18.04 -12.50 3.47
C LEU A 283 -18.25 -11.20 4.25
N ARG A 284 -19.49 -10.80 4.47
CA ARG A 284 -19.81 -9.77 5.46
C ARG A 284 -19.35 -10.24 6.83
N TYR A 285 -18.87 -9.34 7.65
CA TYR A 285 -18.30 -9.67 8.95
C TYR A 285 -19.25 -10.53 9.81
N GLU A 286 -20.53 -10.14 9.89
CA GLU A 286 -21.56 -10.86 10.67
C GLU A 286 -21.76 -12.28 10.13
N THR A 287 -21.86 -12.44 8.79
CA THR A 287 -21.97 -13.74 8.15
C THR A 287 -20.76 -14.62 8.43
N TRP A 288 -19.57 -14.03 8.34
CA TRP A 288 -18.33 -14.75 8.64
C TRP A 288 -18.25 -15.22 10.09
N VAL A 289 -18.64 -14.39 11.07
CA VAL A 289 -18.70 -14.77 12.48
C VAL A 289 -19.64 -15.95 12.67
N ALA A 290 -20.87 -15.86 12.13
CA ALA A 290 -21.86 -16.94 12.26
C ALA A 290 -21.38 -18.25 11.63
N LEU A 291 -20.78 -18.21 10.44
CA LEU A 291 -20.23 -19.39 9.78
C LEU A 291 -19.04 -19.98 10.53
N ARG A 292 -18.18 -19.13 11.08
CA ARG A 292 -17.00 -19.56 11.84
C ARG A 292 -17.37 -20.25 13.16
N GLU A 293 -18.39 -19.75 13.87
CA GLU A 293 -18.92 -20.39 15.08
C GLU A 293 -19.46 -21.79 14.76
N GLN A 294 -20.02 -21.99 13.57
CA GLN A 294 -20.52 -23.28 13.07
C GLN A 294 -19.44 -24.11 12.37
N GLN A 295 -18.19 -23.65 12.29
CA GLN A 295 -17.09 -24.28 11.54
C GLN A 295 -17.39 -24.48 10.04
N ARG A 296 -18.18 -23.57 9.45
CA ARG A 296 -18.62 -23.59 8.05
C ARG A 296 -18.00 -22.47 7.19
N ASP A 297 -17.11 -21.66 7.78
CA ASP A 297 -16.36 -20.63 7.07
C ASP A 297 -15.34 -21.20 6.09
N ARG A 298 -15.14 -22.53 6.12
CA ARG A 298 -14.29 -23.28 5.19
C ARG A 298 -14.89 -24.68 4.92
N THR A 299 -14.68 -25.14 3.69
CA THR A 299 -15.05 -26.49 3.25
C THR A 299 -13.91 -27.05 2.43
N THR A 300 -13.57 -28.31 2.65
CA THR A 300 -12.47 -28.99 1.96
C THR A 300 -12.98 -30.18 1.15
N ALA A 301 -12.34 -30.41 0.00
CA ALA A 301 -12.51 -31.60 -0.80
C ALA A 301 -11.13 -32.15 -1.19
N GLU A 302 -11.03 -33.44 -1.39
CA GLU A 302 -9.80 -34.09 -1.80
C GLU A 302 -10.03 -34.79 -3.15
N LEU A 303 -9.04 -34.69 -4.01
CA LEU A 303 -9.03 -35.41 -5.27
C LEU A 303 -7.64 -36.02 -5.51
N VAL A 304 -7.64 -37.15 -6.19
CA VAL A 304 -6.40 -37.80 -6.65
C VAL A 304 -6.36 -37.67 -8.17
N HIS A 305 -5.34 -36.98 -8.67
CA HIS A 305 -5.13 -36.79 -10.10
C HIS A 305 -3.68 -37.05 -10.47
N GLY A 306 -3.47 -37.91 -11.47
CA GLY A 306 -2.11 -38.26 -11.91
C GLY A 306 -1.23 -38.88 -10.81
N GLY A 307 -1.81 -39.61 -9.86
CA GLY A 307 -1.12 -40.21 -8.73
C GLY A 307 -0.75 -39.22 -7.61
N ARG A 308 -1.23 -37.97 -7.69
CA ARG A 308 -1.00 -36.93 -6.69
C ARG A 308 -2.30 -36.59 -5.95
N ARG A 309 -2.17 -36.32 -4.65
CA ARG A 309 -3.28 -35.82 -3.83
C ARG A 309 -3.31 -34.30 -3.90
N VAL A 310 -4.47 -33.77 -4.29
CA VAL A 310 -4.73 -32.32 -4.28
C VAL A 310 -5.86 -32.05 -3.30
N VAL A 311 -5.60 -31.18 -2.33
CA VAL A 311 -6.60 -30.69 -1.38
C VAL A 311 -7.16 -29.38 -1.94
N LEU A 312 -8.48 -29.32 -2.13
CA LEU A 312 -9.20 -28.13 -2.51
C LEU A 312 -9.91 -27.57 -1.28
N GLU A 313 -9.73 -26.29 -1.01
CA GLU A 313 -10.43 -25.56 0.06
C GLU A 313 -11.23 -24.41 -0.52
N LEU A 314 -12.48 -24.26 -0.07
CA LEU A 314 -13.27 -23.05 -0.21
C LEU A 314 -13.23 -22.33 1.14
N ARG A 315 -12.81 -21.08 1.17
CA ARG A 315 -12.62 -20.31 2.41
C ARG A 315 -13.28 -18.95 2.34
N GLY A 316 -14.04 -18.60 3.35
CA GLY A 316 -14.60 -17.27 3.54
C GLY A 316 -13.70 -16.42 4.43
N LEU A 317 -13.43 -15.18 4.04
CA LEU A 317 -12.78 -14.20 4.90
C LEU A 317 -13.66 -12.96 5.03
N PRO A 318 -13.64 -12.28 6.19
CA PRO A 318 -14.42 -11.08 6.38
C PRO A 318 -13.87 -9.94 5.50
N PHE A 319 -14.74 -9.28 4.76
CA PHE A 319 -14.38 -8.15 3.92
C PHE A 319 -15.48 -7.10 3.94
N GLY A 320 -15.13 -5.90 4.36
CA GLY A 320 -16.03 -4.77 4.54
C GLY A 320 -15.87 -4.14 5.91
N LEU A 321 -16.49 -2.98 6.07
CA LEU A 321 -16.54 -2.27 7.35
C LEU A 321 -17.64 -2.87 8.22
N ARG A 322 -17.39 -2.91 9.53
CA ARG A 322 -18.41 -3.19 10.54
C ARG A 322 -19.43 -2.07 10.59
#